data_d23e79a1cd20d84383a13d108b25bc16
#
_entry.id   d23e79a1cd20d84383a13d108b25bc16
#
_cell.length_a   1.000
_cell.length_b   1.000
_cell.length_c   1.000
_cell.angle_alpha   90.00
_cell.angle_beta   90.00
_cell.angle_gamma   90.00
#
_symmetry.space_group_name_H-M   'P 1'
#
loop_
_entity.id
_entity.type
_entity.pdbx_description
1 polymer ?
#
loop_
_entity_poly.entity_id
_entity_poly.type
_entity_poly.pdbx_seq_one_letter_code
_entity_poly.pdbx_strand_id
1 'polypeptide(L)'
;MYARLAFIAAIAALTSLGGSDAPAQAPQTPAAPLPAGQTNDPFPQPIARDEGAITVRLREFAAIPDIDGEAARLMTLVEAPGTRRLFVSDMRGLLYALSADGRTVTPYLDLRDPKWAVSVQSTGRERGMQSFTFHPQFTQAGTPGYGKFYTYTDVSNQNPAPDFTTPSPTSTHDTVLHEWTAKNPNAAAYDGGAPREMIRLRQPFANHNGGMIAFNATARPGSADFGLLYIALPMAVAAATR
;
A
#
# COMPACT_ATOMS: atom_id res chain seq x y z
N MET A 1 -19.80 14.16 -6.35
CA MET A 1 -18.55 14.42 -7.10
C MET A 1 -17.60 13.30 -6.73
N TYR A 2 -17.30 12.40 -7.67
CA TYR A 2 -16.62 11.14 -7.39
C TYR A 2 -15.11 11.34 -7.36
N ALA A 3 -14.42 10.71 -6.40
CA ALA A 3 -12.96 10.62 -6.44
C ALA A 3 -12.57 9.88 -7.72
N ARG A 4 -11.77 10.51 -8.58
CA ARG A 4 -11.25 9.87 -9.78
C ARG A 4 -10.08 8.99 -9.39
N LEU A 5 -10.19 7.69 -9.64
CA LEU A 5 -9.07 6.76 -9.58
C LEU A 5 -8.30 6.87 -10.90
N ALA A 6 -7.04 7.25 -10.82
CA ALA A 6 -6.13 7.12 -11.95
C ALA A 6 -5.31 5.85 -11.74
N PHE A 7 -5.45 4.91 -12.68
CA PHE A 7 -4.65 3.71 -12.75
C PHE A 7 -3.43 3.97 -13.62
N ILE A 8 -2.24 3.86 -13.06
CA ILE A 8 -1.05 3.57 -13.85
C ILE A 8 -0.80 2.09 -13.64
N ALA A 9 -1.55 1.26 -14.37
CA ALA A 9 -1.24 -0.14 -14.52
C ALA A 9 -0.43 -0.27 -15.82
N ALA A 10 0.83 -0.61 -15.70
CA ALA A 10 1.50 -1.27 -16.82
C ALA A 10 0.92 -2.68 -16.92
N ILE A 11 -0.29 -2.79 -17.50
CA ILE A 11 -0.90 -4.07 -17.84
C ILE A 11 -0.33 -4.46 -19.18
N ALA A 12 0.56 -5.44 -19.21
CA ALA A 12 0.73 -6.26 -20.37
C ALA A 12 -0.56 -7.07 -20.55
N ALA A 13 -1.52 -6.55 -21.30
CA ALA A 13 -2.72 -7.29 -21.67
C ALA A 13 -2.31 -8.39 -22.66
N LEU A 14 -2.21 -9.62 -22.17
CA LEU A 14 -2.29 -10.78 -23.03
C LEU A 14 -3.78 -11.03 -23.33
N THR A 15 -4.25 -10.45 -24.42
CA THR A 15 -5.49 -10.92 -25.05
C THR A 15 -5.17 -12.19 -25.82
N SER A 16 -5.56 -13.35 -25.28
CA SER A 16 -5.60 -14.57 -26.05
C SER A 16 -6.84 -14.55 -26.97
N LEU A 17 -6.69 -13.98 -28.12
CA LEU A 17 -7.56 -14.29 -29.27
C LEU A 17 -6.80 -15.31 -30.14
N GLY A 18 -7.51 -16.38 -30.46
CA GLY A 18 -7.16 -17.57 -31.19
C GLY A 18 -5.95 -17.56 -32.10
N GLY A 19 -5.21 -18.63 -32.02
CA GLY A 19 -4.21 -19.18 -32.91
C GLY A 19 -3.71 -18.28 -34.04
N SER A 20 -2.78 -17.41 -33.74
CA SER A 20 -1.78 -16.92 -34.65
C SER A 20 -0.46 -16.91 -33.88
N ASP A 21 0.53 -17.61 -34.43
CA ASP A 21 1.88 -17.61 -33.92
C ASP A 21 2.30 -16.16 -33.64
N ALA A 22 2.47 -15.83 -32.36
CA ALA A 22 3.11 -14.58 -32.02
C ALA A 22 4.48 -14.61 -32.71
N PRO A 23 4.85 -13.60 -33.49
CA PRO A 23 6.17 -13.59 -34.12
C PRO A 23 7.20 -13.75 -33.00
N ALA A 24 8.05 -14.77 -33.13
CA ALA A 24 9.16 -14.96 -32.21
C ALA A 24 9.85 -13.60 -32.05
N GLN A 25 9.98 -13.15 -30.82
CA GLN A 25 10.65 -11.89 -30.54
C GLN A 25 12.03 -11.97 -31.21
N ALA A 26 12.25 -11.12 -32.19
CA ALA A 26 13.51 -11.10 -32.90
C ALA A 26 14.65 -11.10 -31.90
N PRO A 27 15.72 -11.88 -32.08
CA PRO A 27 16.84 -11.87 -31.16
C PRO A 27 17.25 -10.41 -30.95
N GLN A 28 17.18 -9.95 -29.71
CA GLN A 28 17.63 -8.59 -29.41
C GLN A 28 19.10 -8.54 -29.76
N THR A 29 19.45 -7.75 -30.75
CA THR A 29 20.85 -7.49 -31.07
C THR A 29 21.50 -7.02 -29.79
N PRO A 30 22.60 -7.67 -29.33
CA PRO A 30 23.29 -7.17 -28.16
C PRO A 30 23.57 -5.69 -28.32
N ALA A 31 23.28 -4.90 -27.31
CA ALA A 31 23.58 -3.47 -27.34
C ALA A 31 25.05 -3.30 -27.74
N ALA A 32 25.33 -2.40 -28.67
CA ALA A 32 26.71 -2.13 -29.06
C ALA A 32 27.53 -1.81 -27.81
N PRO A 33 28.79 -2.28 -27.73
CA PRO A 33 29.66 -1.93 -26.62
C PRO A 33 29.71 -0.41 -26.46
N LEU A 34 29.57 0.06 -25.25
CA LEU A 34 29.70 1.49 -24.97
C LEU A 34 31.10 1.97 -25.32
N PRO A 35 31.27 3.19 -25.79
CA PRO A 35 32.58 3.81 -25.97
C PRO A 35 33.40 3.72 -24.69
N ALA A 36 34.72 3.61 -24.84
CA ALA A 36 35.63 3.56 -23.69
C ALA A 36 35.37 4.75 -22.75
N GLY A 37 35.13 4.45 -21.47
CA GLY A 37 34.82 5.46 -20.45
C GLY A 37 33.33 5.75 -20.25
N GLN A 38 32.43 5.11 -21.03
CA GLN A 38 30.99 5.19 -20.78
C GLN A 38 30.48 3.92 -20.11
N THR A 39 29.50 4.08 -19.25
CA THR A 39 28.86 3.01 -18.50
C THR A 39 27.33 3.22 -18.49
N ASN A 40 26.57 2.13 -18.44
CA ASN A 40 25.14 2.17 -18.16
C ASN A 40 24.85 2.32 -16.65
N ASP A 41 25.86 2.38 -15.84
CA ASP A 41 25.70 2.60 -14.42
C ASP A 41 25.15 4.03 -14.20
N PRO A 42 24.03 4.21 -13.50
CA PRO A 42 23.52 5.52 -13.12
C PRO A 42 24.51 6.28 -12.22
N PHE A 43 25.51 5.59 -11.68
CA PHE A 43 26.63 6.15 -10.90
C PHE A 43 27.94 5.93 -11.64
N PRO A 44 28.21 6.66 -12.76
CA PRO A 44 29.39 6.45 -13.62
C PRO A 44 30.72 6.66 -12.90
N GLN A 45 30.68 7.36 -11.78
CA GLN A 45 31.79 7.47 -10.84
C GLN A 45 31.46 6.65 -9.60
N PRO A 46 32.32 5.70 -9.17
CA PRO A 46 32.11 5.05 -7.88
C PRO A 46 31.98 6.12 -6.80
N ILE A 47 30.99 5.98 -5.93
CA ILE A 47 30.90 6.84 -4.74
C ILE A 47 32.18 6.61 -3.97
N ALA A 48 32.99 7.68 -3.84
CA ALA A 48 34.27 7.59 -3.13
C ALA A 48 34.02 7.09 -1.70
N ARG A 49 34.76 6.09 -1.26
CA ARG A 49 34.60 5.50 0.08
C ARG A 49 34.78 6.50 1.20
N ASP A 50 35.45 7.60 0.92
CA ASP A 50 35.89 8.59 1.89
C ASP A 50 35.05 9.88 1.86
N GLU A 51 34.10 9.99 0.90
CA GLU A 51 33.19 11.13 0.82
C GLU A 51 32.02 10.91 1.79
N GLY A 52 32.24 11.39 3.01
CA GLY A 52 31.19 11.63 3.95
C GLY A 52 30.58 10.37 4.58
N ALA A 53 31.34 9.74 5.47
CA ALA A 53 30.72 8.85 6.44
C ALA A 53 29.60 9.60 7.19
N ILE A 54 28.34 9.34 6.88
CA ILE A 54 27.22 9.86 7.65
C ILE A 54 27.08 8.99 8.89
N THR A 55 27.44 9.55 10.05
CA THR A 55 27.18 8.88 11.32
C THR A 55 25.73 9.14 11.72
N VAL A 56 24.92 8.10 11.75
CA VAL A 56 23.53 8.15 12.25
C VAL A 56 23.48 7.60 13.67
N ARG A 57 22.72 8.25 14.53
CA ARG A 57 22.33 7.71 15.84
C ARG A 57 20.88 7.31 15.80
N LEU A 58 20.61 6.08 16.20
CA LEU A 58 19.24 5.60 16.38
C LEU A 58 18.82 5.85 17.82
N ARG A 59 17.61 6.34 17.99
CA ARG A 59 16.94 6.49 19.28
C ARG A 59 15.56 5.90 19.16
N GLU A 60 15.14 5.13 20.16
CA GLU A 60 13.77 4.68 20.25
C GLU A 60 12.83 5.89 20.26
N PHE A 61 11.82 5.86 19.39
CA PHE A 61 10.81 6.90 19.27
C PHE A 61 9.51 6.48 19.97
N ALA A 62 9.04 5.25 19.71
CA ALA A 62 7.86 4.68 20.30
C ALA A 62 7.95 3.15 20.29
N ALA A 63 7.29 2.49 21.22
CA ALA A 63 7.09 1.04 21.24
C ALA A 63 5.62 0.73 20.99
N ILE A 64 5.36 -0.11 20.00
CA ILE A 64 4.00 -0.58 19.69
C ILE A 64 3.76 -1.87 20.48
N PRO A 65 2.61 -1.99 21.17
CA PRO A 65 2.31 -3.16 21.99
C PRO A 65 2.30 -4.47 21.19
N ASP A 66 2.72 -5.53 21.82
CA ASP A 66 2.52 -6.88 21.32
C ASP A 66 1.03 -7.20 21.20
N ILE A 67 0.67 -8.04 20.22
CA ILE A 67 -0.68 -8.52 20.02
C ILE A 67 -0.68 -10.03 20.20
N ASP A 68 -1.50 -10.52 21.11
CA ASP A 68 -1.64 -11.96 21.38
C ASP A 68 -0.29 -12.64 21.71
N GLY A 69 0.61 -11.92 22.38
CA GLY A 69 1.94 -12.41 22.76
C GLY A 69 2.98 -12.37 21.64
N GLU A 70 2.65 -11.82 20.47
CA GLU A 70 3.57 -11.65 19.35
C GLU A 70 3.90 -10.17 19.10
N ALA A 71 5.15 -9.89 18.80
CA ALA A 71 5.59 -8.55 18.45
C ALA A 71 4.82 -7.98 17.26
N ALA A 72 4.56 -6.67 17.28
CA ALA A 72 3.87 -5.97 16.19
C ALA A 72 4.63 -6.11 14.87
N ARG A 73 3.89 -6.36 13.78
CA ARG A 73 4.42 -6.43 12.41
C ARG A 73 4.20 -5.10 11.71
N LEU A 74 5.04 -4.13 12.00
CA LEU A 74 4.88 -2.77 11.52
C LEU A 74 5.14 -2.66 10.02
N MET A 75 4.24 -1.98 9.29
CA MET A 75 4.31 -1.84 7.84
C MET A 75 4.53 -0.40 7.41
N THR A 76 3.61 0.49 7.71
CA THR A 76 3.59 1.84 7.18
C THR A 76 3.42 2.83 8.34
N LEU A 77 4.21 3.92 8.31
CA LEU A 77 4.09 5.05 9.22
C LEU A 77 3.76 6.30 8.41
N VAL A 78 2.66 6.97 8.74
CA VAL A 78 2.15 8.14 8.02
C VAL A 78 1.69 9.21 9.01
N GLU A 79 1.98 10.48 8.73
CA GLU A 79 1.35 11.60 9.43
C GLU A 79 -0.06 11.85 8.86
N ALA A 80 -1.06 11.96 9.72
CA ALA A 80 -2.39 12.36 9.28
C ALA A 80 -2.42 13.89 9.03
N PRO A 81 -2.75 14.34 7.80
CA PRO A 81 -2.72 15.75 7.43
C PRO A 81 -3.48 16.64 8.40
N GLY A 82 -2.81 17.66 8.92
CA GLY A 82 -3.40 18.67 9.79
C GLY A 82 -3.60 18.25 11.25
N THR A 83 -3.21 17.03 11.66
CA THR A 83 -3.38 16.56 13.04
C THR A 83 -2.12 16.60 13.89
N ARG A 84 -0.94 16.66 13.29
CA ARG A 84 0.37 16.45 13.95
C ARG A 84 0.47 15.09 14.66
N ARG A 85 -0.34 14.12 14.26
CA ARG A 85 -0.33 12.76 14.80
C ARG A 85 0.28 11.82 13.75
N LEU A 86 1.12 10.92 14.21
CA LEU A 86 1.62 9.83 13.40
C LEU A 86 0.69 8.62 13.55
N PHE A 87 0.60 7.83 12.51
CA PHE A 87 -0.14 6.59 12.52
C PHE A 87 0.74 5.48 11.99
N VAL A 88 0.70 4.33 12.64
CA VAL A 88 1.45 3.15 12.21
C VAL A 88 0.51 1.95 12.11
N SER A 89 0.67 1.18 11.05
CA SER A 89 -0.10 -0.05 10.84
C SER A 89 0.67 -1.27 11.32
N ASP A 90 -0.05 -2.18 11.98
CA ASP A 90 0.35 -3.58 12.14
C ASP A 90 -0.31 -4.39 11.02
N MET A 91 0.48 -5.20 10.33
CA MET A 91 0.03 -6.08 9.25
C MET A 91 -1.17 -6.96 9.66
N ARG A 92 -1.30 -7.28 10.94
CA ARG A 92 -2.42 -8.07 11.44
C ARG A 92 -3.77 -7.33 11.47
N GLY A 93 -3.80 -6.05 11.06
CA GLY A 93 -5.03 -5.29 10.87
C GLY A 93 -5.29 -4.23 11.93
N LEU A 94 -4.29 -3.84 12.74
CA LEU A 94 -4.42 -2.74 13.67
C LEU A 94 -3.76 -1.47 13.14
N LEU A 95 -4.42 -0.36 13.38
CA LEU A 95 -3.89 0.97 13.14
C LEU A 95 -3.76 1.69 14.48
N TYR A 96 -2.56 2.13 14.79
CA TYR A 96 -2.24 2.87 16.00
C TYR A 96 -2.01 4.34 15.70
N ALA A 97 -2.49 5.21 16.58
CA ALA A 97 -2.16 6.62 16.58
C ALA A 97 -1.07 6.89 17.61
N LEU A 98 -0.08 7.69 17.21
CA LEU A 98 1.04 8.11 18.05
C LEU A 98 1.01 9.62 18.22
N SER A 99 1.39 10.09 19.41
CA SER A 99 1.68 11.51 19.61
C SER A 99 2.92 11.93 18.83
N ALA A 100 3.04 13.23 18.52
CA ALA A 100 4.18 13.76 17.78
C ALA A 100 5.55 13.50 18.43
N ASP A 101 5.58 13.28 19.74
CA ASP A 101 6.79 12.95 20.51
C ASP A 101 6.99 11.45 20.74
N GLY A 102 6.10 10.61 20.23
CA GLY A 102 6.12 9.14 20.35
C GLY A 102 5.76 8.59 21.73
N ARG A 103 5.44 9.45 22.71
CA ARG A 103 5.21 9.01 24.11
C ARG A 103 3.90 8.32 24.33
N THR A 104 2.90 8.60 23.51
CA THR A 104 1.57 8.02 23.60
C THR A 104 1.28 7.22 22.37
N VAL A 105 0.93 5.96 22.54
CA VAL A 105 0.48 5.03 21.51
C VAL A 105 -0.91 4.56 21.90
N THR A 106 -1.89 4.75 21.01
CA THR A 106 -3.26 4.34 21.25
C THR A 106 -3.80 3.55 20.05
N PRO A 107 -4.52 2.45 20.26
CA PRO A 107 -5.26 1.80 19.18
C PRO A 107 -6.25 2.81 18.59
N TYR A 108 -6.17 3.03 17.28
CA TYR A 108 -7.09 3.92 16.56
C TYR A 108 -8.22 3.13 15.88
N LEU A 109 -7.86 2.05 15.19
CA LEU A 109 -8.80 1.19 14.51
C LEU A 109 -8.28 -0.26 14.49
N ASP A 110 -9.13 -1.20 14.85
CA ASP A 110 -8.89 -2.64 14.68
C ASP A 110 -9.78 -3.15 13.54
N LEU A 111 -9.19 -3.45 12.38
CA LEU A 111 -9.90 -3.96 11.21
C LEU A 111 -10.45 -5.37 11.44
N ARG A 112 -9.94 -6.09 12.45
CA ARG A 112 -10.38 -7.45 12.78
C ARG A 112 -11.73 -7.49 13.51
N ASP A 113 -12.17 -6.33 14.04
CA ASP A 113 -13.47 -6.25 14.71
C ASP A 113 -14.58 -6.71 13.73
N PRO A 114 -15.34 -7.76 14.07
CA PRO A 114 -16.36 -8.33 13.20
C PRO A 114 -17.40 -7.33 12.69
N LYS A 115 -17.63 -6.25 13.42
CA LYS A 115 -18.59 -5.20 13.01
C LYS A 115 -18.21 -4.51 11.70
N TRP A 116 -16.93 -4.58 11.28
CA TRP A 116 -16.48 -4.00 10.02
C TRP A 116 -16.63 -4.94 8.82
N ALA A 117 -16.79 -6.23 9.05
CA ALA A 117 -16.88 -7.28 8.02
C ALA A 117 -15.70 -7.33 7.04
N VAL A 118 -14.50 -6.88 7.47
CA VAL A 118 -13.31 -6.85 6.62
C VAL A 118 -12.68 -8.22 6.44
N SER A 119 -12.75 -9.10 7.46
CA SER A 119 -12.17 -10.47 7.43
C SER A 119 -10.67 -10.49 7.12
N VAL A 120 -9.88 -9.71 7.85
CA VAL A 120 -8.44 -9.60 7.64
C VAL A 120 -7.76 -10.97 7.59
N GLN A 121 -7.00 -11.22 6.51
CA GLN A 121 -6.21 -12.42 6.31
C GLN A 121 -4.73 -12.14 6.56
N SER A 122 -4.28 -12.38 7.81
CA SER A 122 -2.90 -12.13 8.23
C SER A 122 -2.08 -13.39 8.44
N THR A 123 -2.49 -14.52 7.84
CA THR A 123 -1.77 -15.78 7.93
C THR A 123 -0.42 -15.69 7.20
N GLY A 124 0.62 -16.22 7.82
CA GLY A 124 1.98 -16.08 7.31
C GLY A 124 2.57 -14.72 7.65
N ARG A 125 3.62 -14.31 6.93
CA ARG A 125 4.38 -13.09 7.23
C ARG A 125 4.20 -11.97 6.21
N GLU A 126 3.48 -12.22 5.12
CA GLU A 126 3.37 -11.31 3.97
C GLU A 126 1.93 -10.87 3.67
N ARG A 127 0.94 -11.35 4.44
CA ARG A 127 -0.47 -11.01 4.26
C ARG A 127 -1.02 -10.22 5.44
N GLY A 128 -2.03 -9.39 5.13
CA GLY A 128 -2.72 -8.57 6.11
C GLY A 128 -2.96 -7.14 5.63
N MET A 129 -2.93 -6.17 6.53
CA MET A 129 -3.02 -4.76 6.19
C MET A 129 -1.67 -4.30 5.63
N GLN A 130 -1.55 -4.25 4.30
CA GLN A 130 -0.32 -3.96 3.58
C GLN A 130 0.08 -2.48 3.67
N SER A 131 -0.89 -1.60 3.56
CA SER A 131 -0.66 -0.17 3.67
C SER A 131 -1.93 0.60 4.00
N PHE A 132 -1.75 1.86 4.39
CA PHE A 132 -2.84 2.80 4.55
C PHE A 132 -2.36 4.22 4.21
N THR A 133 -3.29 5.13 3.97
CA THR A 133 -2.99 6.54 3.75
C THR A 133 -4.20 7.41 4.05
N PHE A 134 -3.96 8.67 4.44
CA PHE A 134 -5.01 9.66 4.67
C PHE A 134 -5.21 10.53 3.43
N HIS A 135 -6.46 10.93 3.18
CA HIS A 135 -6.74 11.92 2.15
C HIS A 135 -6.03 13.25 2.49
N PRO A 136 -5.44 13.97 1.51
CA PRO A 136 -4.76 15.24 1.78
C PRO A 136 -5.62 16.29 2.50
N GLN A 137 -6.94 16.18 2.37
CA GLN A 137 -7.92 17.05 3.02
C GLN A 137 -8.55 16.42 4.28
N PHE A 138 -7.88 15.46 4.91
CA PHE A 138 -8.44 14.68 6.02
C PHE A 138 -9.08 15.53 7.13
N THR A 139 -8.46 16.67 7.50
CA THR A 139 -8.97 17.57 8.53
C THR A 139 -9.73 18.79 8.00
N GLN A 140 -9.89 18.93 6.68
CA GLN A 140 -10.49 20.09 6.06
C GLN A 140 -12.01 19.93 5.96
N ALA A 141 -12.74 20.44 6.93
CA ALA A 141 -14.21 20.39 6.95
C ALA A 141 -14.82 21.01 5.68
N GLY A 142 -15.92 20.40 5.21
CA GLY A 142 -16.62 20.84 4.01
C GLY A 142 -15.97 20.42 2.69
N THR A 143 -14.85 19.68 2.73
CA THR A 143 -14.21 19.15 1.52
C THR A 143 -14.57 17.68 1.29
N PRO A 144 -14.45 17.17 0.05
CA PRO A 144 -14.71 15.76 -0.26
C PRO A 144 -13.82 14.76 0.49
N GLY A 145 -12.65 15.21 0.96
CA GLY A 145 -11.67 14.39 1.67
C GLY A 145 -11.77 14.43 3.19
N TYR A 146 -12.70 15.19 3.75
CA TYR A 146 -12.85 15.30 5.19
C TYR A 146 -13.13 13.95 5.85
N GLY A 147 -12.31 13.59 6.84
CA GLY A 147 -12.40 12.34 7.58
C GLY A 147 -11.96 11.09 6.81
N LYS A 148 -11.56 11.21 5.54
CA LYS A 148 -11.29 10.05 4.70
C LYS A 148 -9.86 9.54 4.85
N PHE A 149 -9.76 8.22 5.00
CA PHE A 149 -8.51 7.48 4.89
C PHE A 149 -8.77 6.11 4.25
N TYR A 150 -7.73 5.46 3.83
CA TYR A 150 -7.80 4.25 3.01
C TYR A 150 -6.89 3.18 3.58
N THR A 151 -7.33 1.92 3.51
CA THR A 151 -6.51 0.75 3.84
C THR A 151 -6.49 -0.21 2.67
N TYR A 152 -5.34 -0.79 2.41
CA TYR A 152 -5.14 -1.85 1.42
C TYR A 152 -4.82 -3.14 2.18
N THR A 153 -5.75 -4.11 2.13
CA THR A 153 -5.78 -5.21 3.10
C THR A 153 -6.10 -6.53 2.42
N ASP A 154 -5.33 -7.56 2.72
CA ASP A 154 -5.67 -8.94 2.34
C ASP A 154 -6.81 -9.45 3.20
N VAL A 155 -7.82 -10.07 2.57
CA VAL A 155 -9.04 -10.54 3.20
C VAL A 155 -9.30 -12.01 2.88
N SER A 156 -9.85 -12.76 3.85
CA SER A 156 -10.15 -14.18 3.67
C SER A 156 -11.50 -14.43 2.98
N ASN A 157 -12.44 -13.48 3.10
CA ASN A 157 -13.72 -13.59 2.41
C ASN A 157 -13.54 -13.28 0.93
N GLN A 158 -14.05 -14.18 0.08
CA GLN A 158 -13.96 -14.05 -1.37
C GLN A 158 -15.30 -13.62 -2.00
N ASN A 159 -16.15 -12.99 -1.22
CA ASN A 159 -17.39 -12.35 -1.62
C ASN A 159 -17.36 -10.87 -1.19
N PRO A 160 -17.83 -9.95 -2.03
CA PRO A 160 -18.35 -10.13 -3.39
C PRO A 160 -17.31 -10.62 -4.40
N ALA A 161 -17.76 -10.87 -5.64
CA ALA A 161 -16.84 -11.21 -6.73
C ALA A 161 -15.79 -10.10 -6.92
N PRO A 162 -14.53 -10.43 -7.22
CA PRO A 162 -13.48 -9.44 -7.41
C PRO A 162 -13.70 -8.66 -8.71
N ASP A 163 -13.28 -7.38 -8.69
CA ASP A 163 -13.25 -6.52 -9.87
C ASP A 163 -12.21 -6.99 -10.88
N PHE A 164 -11.13 -7.57 -10.38
CA PHE A 164 -10.04 -8.09 -11.20
C PHE A 164 -9.66 -9.49 -10.73
N THR A 165 -9.57 -10.39 -11.69
CA THR A 165 -9.10 -11.76 -11.48
C THR A 165 -7.87 -12.01 -12.31
N THR A 166 -6.92 -12.76 -11.74
CA THR A 166 -5.85 -13.39 -12.50
C THR A 166 -6.16 -14.88 -12.61
N PRO A 167 -5.83 -15.52 -13.73
CA PRO A 167 -5.97 -16.97 -13.85
C PRO A 167 -5.09 -17.66 -12.81
N SER A 168 -5.69 -18.10 -11.71
CA SER A 168 -5.00 -18.93 -10.73
C SER A 168 -6.00 -19.79 -9.98
N PRO A 169 -5.85 -21.10 -10.03
CA PRO A 169 -6.72 -22.02 -9.29
C PRO A 169 -6.40 -22.06 -7.78
N THR A 170 -5.31 -21.42 -7.34
CA THR A 170 -4.81 -21.55 -5.97
C THR A 170 -5.09 -20.33 -5.09
N SER A 171 -5.82 -19.35 -5.59
CA SER A 171 -6.17 -18.17 -4.81
C SER A 171 -7.02 -18.52 -3.59
N THR A 172 -6.57 -18.09 -2.42
CA THR A 172 -7.24 -18.30 -1.13
C THR A 172 -7.73 -17.02 -0.48
N HIS A 173 -7.45 -15.86 -1.10
CA HIS A 173 -7.76 -14.56 -0.55
C HIS A 173 -7.85 -13.51 -1.66
N ASP A 174 -8.42 -12.38 -1.30
CA ASP A 174 -8.43 -11.17 -2.11
C ASP A 174 -7.67 -10.07 -1.39
N THR A 175 -7.19 -9.08 -2.12
CA THR A 175 -6.74 -7.82 -1.53
C THR A 175 -7.75 -6.73 -1.84
N VAL A 176 -8.17 -5.99 -0.83
CA VAL A 176 -9.26 -5.01 -0.93
C VAL A 176 -8.78 -3.63 -0.53
N LEU A 177 -9.13 -2.64 -1.35
CA LEU A 177 -9.04 -1.24 -0.98
C LEU A 177 -10.34 -0.80 -0.31
N HIS A 178 -10.25 -0.38 0.94
CA HIS A 178 -11.36 0.17 1.70
C HIS A 178 -11.19 1.68 1.90
N GLU A 179 -12.29 2.41 1.76
CA GLU A 179 -12.40 3.81 2.19
C GLU A 179 -13.11 3.86 3.55
N TRP A 180 -12.48 4.52 4.50
CA TRP A 180 -13.01 4.81 5.82
C TRP A 180 -13.34 6.29 5.94
N THR A 181 -14.36 6.64 6.75
CA THR A 181 -14.74 8.03 6.98
C THR A 181 -14.92 8.27 8.48
N ALA A 182 -13.94 8.90 9.11
CA ALA A 182 -14.04 9.37 10.49
C ALA A 182 -15.02 10.54 10.57
N LYS A 183 -15.85 10.58 11.61
CA LYS A 183 -16.73 11.73 11.90
C LYS A 183 -15.90 12.90 12.43
N ASN A 184 -14.95 12.61 13.29
CA ASN A 184 -14.00 13.58 13.83
C ASN A 184 -12.55 13.13 13.57
N PRO A 185 -11.83 13.76 12.63
CA PRO A 185 -10.44 13.46 12.33
C PRO A 185 -9.48 13.53 13.53
N ASN A 186 -9.85 14.27 14.58
CA ASN A 186 -9.06 14.44 15.78
C ASN A 186 -9.45 13.46 16.91
N ALA A 187 -10.43 12.59 16.70
CA ALA A 187 -10.81 11.61 17.70
C ALA A 187 -9.65 10.70 18.10
N ALA A 188 -9.59 10.28 19.35
CA ALA A 188 -8.55 9.38 19.84
C ALA A 188 -8.63 7.98 19.20
N ALA A 189 -9.84 7.52 18.90
CA ALA A 189 -10.15 6.29 18.20
C ALA A 189 -11.10 6.57 17.04
N TYR A 190 -11.13 5.67 16.05
CA TYR A 190 -12.02 5.77 14.91
C TYR A 190 -13.49 5.77 15.35
N ASP A 191 -14.22 6.77 14.91
CA ASP A 191 -15.61 7.06 15.30
C ASP A 191 -16.61 6.98 14.14
N GLY A 192 -16.15 6.50 12.98
CA GLY A 192 -16.98 6.35 11.78
C GLY A 192 -17.77 5.04 11.70
N GLY A 193 -18.34 4.81 10.55
CA GLY A 193 -19.08 3.59 10.21
C GLY A 193 -18.20 2.52 9.58
N ALA A 194 -18.84 1.43 9.11
CA ALA A 194 -18.18 0.40 8.30
C ALA A 194 -17.54 1.01 7.05
N PRO A 195 -16.43 0.45 6.56
CA PRO A 195 -15.75 0.95 5.39
C PRO A 195 -16.56 0.71 4.12
N ARG A 196 -16.28 1.53 3.10
CA ARG A 196 -16.73 1.28 1.74
C ARG A 196 -15.66 0.51 0.98
N GLU A 197 -15.99 -0.67 0.49
CA GLU A 197 -15.13 -1.39 -0.45
C GLU A 197 -15.07 -0.60 -1.77
N MET A 198 -13.88 -0.32 -2.26
CA MET A 198 -13.66 0.46 -3.47
C MET A 198 -13.20 -0.38 -4.65
N ILE A 199 -12.34 -1.35 -4.40
CA ILE A 199 -11.79 -2.27 -5.38
C ILE A 199 -11.36 -3.56 -4.70
N ARG A 200 -11.63 -4.68 -5.35
CA ARG A 200 -11.26 -6.02 -4.91
C ARG A 200 -10.46 -6.72 -5.98
N LEU A 201 -9.31 -7.24 -5.58
CA LEU A 201 -8.36 -7.92 -6.46
C LEU A 201 -8.18 -9.36 -5.99
N ARG A 202 -8.48 -10.33 -6.86
CA ARG A 202 -8.17 -11.73 -6.58
C ARG A 202 -6.66 -11.96 -6.65
N GLN A 203 -6.08 -12.40 -5.54
CA GLN A 203 -4.65 -12.69 -5.51
C GLN A 203 -4.35 -14.07 -6.09
N PRO A 204 -3.38 -14.17 -7.03
CA PRO A 204 -3.08 -15.45 -7.69
C PRO A 204 -2.29 -16.40 -6.78
N PHE A 205 -1.54 -15.88 -5.83
CA PHE A 205 -0.63 -16.65 -4.97
C PHE A 205 -0.75 -16.25 -3.50
N ALA A 206 -0.24 -17.11 -2.63
CA ALA A 206 -0.33 -16.93 -1.18
C ALA A 206 0.61 -15.86 -0.61
N ASN A 207 1.57 -15.38 -1.40
CA ASN A 207 2.60 -14.41 -0.99
C ASN A 207 2.85 -13.37 -2.10
N HIS A 208 3.68 -12.37 -1.78
CA HIS A 208 4.02 -11.26 -2.67
C HIS A 208 2.79 -10.46 -3.13
N ASN A 209 1.81 -10.32 -2.25
CA ASN A 209 0.54 -9.62 -2.49
C ASN A 209 0.57 -8.17 -2.03
N GLY A 210 1.66 -7.76 -1.39
CA GLY A 210 1.82 -6.44 -0.81
C GLY A 210 1.77 -5.33 -1.84
N GLY A 211 1.32 -4.20 -1.42
CA GLY A 211 1.27 -3.00 -2.24
C GLY A 211 1.23 -1.76 -1.38
N MET A 212 1.60 -0.66 -1.97
CA MET A 212 1.58 0.65 -1.35
C MET A 212 0.44 1.47 -1.94
N ILE A 213 -0.28 2.18 -1.09
CA ILE A 213 -1.24 3.20 -1.52
C ILE A 213 -0.76 4.56 -1.05
N ALA A 214 -0.87 5.58 -1.90
CA ALA A 214 -0.44 6.92 -1.55
C ALA A 214 -1.16 7.99 -2.37
N PHE A 215 -1.23 9.19 -1.84
CA PHE A 215 -1.52 10.40 -2.61
C PHE A 215 -0.22 11.05 -3.04
N ASN A 216 -0.23 11.79 -4.16
CA ASN A 216 0.91 12.60 -4.54
C ASN A 216 1.10 13.74 -3.53
N ALA A 217 2.17 13.66 -2.74
CA ALA A 217 2.47 14.65 -1.70
C ALA A 217 2.81 16.04 -2.26
N THR A 218 3.17 16.13 -3.54
CA THR A 218 3.49 17.41 -4.21
C THR A 218 2.28 18.04 -4.90
N ALA A 219 1.19 17.29 -5.07
CA ALA A 219 -0.04 17.80 -5.66
C ALA A 219 -0.66 18.91 -4.81
N ARG A 220 -1.23 19.90 -5.46
CA ARG A 220 -1.89 21.04 -4.81
C ARG A 220 -3.37 21.10 -5.20
N PRO A 221 -4.25 21.66 -4.35
CA PRO A 221 -5.62 21.89 -4.74
C PRO A 221 -5.72 22.61 -6.08
N GLY A 222 -6.48 22.01 -7.01
CA GLY A 222 -6.61 22.51 -8.39
C GLY A 222 -5.69 21.86 -9.42
N SER A 223 -4.65 21.12 -9.01
CA SER A 223 -3.88 20.29 -9.96
C SER A 223 -4.67 19.03 -10.32
N ALA A 224 -4.40 18.50 -11.53
CA ALA A 224 -5.16 17.37 -12.09
C ALA A 224 -5.01 16.07 -11.26
N ASP A 225 -3.94 15.94 -10.51
CA ASP A 225 -3.58 14.79 -9.69
C ASP A 225 -3.90 14.97 -8.21
N PHE A 226 -4.42 16.14 -7.80
CA PHE A 226 -4.82 16.36 -6.42
C PHE A 226 -6.01 15.47 -6.02
N GLY A 227 -5.85 14.71 -4.96
CA GLY A 227 -6.88 13.77 -4.48
C GLY A 227 -6.97 12.48 -5.29
N LEU A 228 -6.03 12.22 -6.21
CA LEU A 228 -5.89 10.90 -6.83
C LEU A 228 -5.14 9.97 -5.88
N LEU A 229 -5.75 8.81 -5.61
CA LEU A 229 -5.12 7.73 -4.86
C LEU A 229 -4.38 6.80 -5.84
N TYR A 230 -3.09 6.67 -5.64
CA TYR A 230 -2.23 5.76 -6.40
C TYR A 230 -2.13 4.43 -5.67
N ILE A 231 -2.23 3.33 -6.43
CA ILE A 231 -2.11 1.96 -5.91
C ILE A 231 -0.96 1.28 -6.65
N ALA A 232 0.07 0.89 -5.92
CA ALA A 232 1.11 0.02 -6.44
C ALA A 232 0.70 -1.43 -6.23
N LEU A 233 0.49 -2.15 -7.33
CA LEU A 233 0.15 -3.57 -7.29
C LEU A 233 1.43 -4.39 -7.45
N PRO A 234 1.67 -5.40 -6.62
CA PRO A 234 2.78 -6.31 -6.83
C PRO A 234 2.48 -7.20 -8.03
N MET A 235 3.50 -7.56 -8.78
CA MET A 235 3.42 -8.72 -9.65
C MET A 235 3.65 -9.97 -8.80
N ALA A 236 2.59 -10.69 -8.50
CA ALA A 236 2.71 -11.99 -7.87
C ALA A 236 3.41 -12.94 -8.85
N VAL A 237 4.60 -13.40 -8.50
CA VAL A 237 5.36 -14.39 -9.28
C VAL A 237 5.21 -15.73 -8.59
N ALA A 238 4.87 -16.78 -9.36
CA ALA A 238 4.94 -18.14 -8.84
C ALA A 238 6.37 -18.39 -8.34
N ALA A 239 6.51 -18.80 -7.08
CA ALA A 239 7.81 -19.24 -6.59
C ALA A 239 8.27 -20.40 -7.52
N ALA A 240 9.37 -20.20 -8.22
CA ALA A 240 9.96 -21.27 -8.98
C ALA A 240 10.39 -22.35 -7.97
N THR A 241 9.71 -23.47 -7.97
CA THR A 241 10.19 -24.68 -7.27
C THR A 241 11.50 -25.08 -7.90
N ARG A 242 12.59 -24.90 -7.15
CA ARG A 242 13.90 -25.49 -7.49
C ARG A 242 13.92 -26.96 -7.12
#